data_bf96eb88c520ed15bcdcfe927e134fc1
#
_entry.id   bf96eb88c520ed15bcdcfe927e134fc1
#
_cell.length_a   1.000
_cell.length_b   1.000
_cell.length_c   1.000
_cell.angle_alpha   90.00
_cell.angle_beta   90.00
_cell.angle_gamma   90.00
#
_symmetry.space_group_name_H-M   'P 1'
#
loop_
_entity.id
_entity.type
_entity.pdbx_description
1 polymer ?
#
loop_
_entity_poly.entity_id
_entity_poly.type
_entity_poly.pdbx_seq_one_letter_code
_entity_poly.pdbx_strand_id
1 'polypeptide(L)'
;MKKPSMISILLFLTGLLCIIALIFFNRTTLHQILTTEKEVDTISEQITAKHDEVKQAVNKYTTAIDTVQSNINRMKQKQQTATQKKPKEKAEIPEEASSKPSVFSQNSTSASSDSSAGVFSSEAETDGHIIGIDPGHQSESVDMSAPEPNGPGSSEMKAKCTSGTQGTYSGVPEYQLNLEVSLQLKDELEQRGYQVVMTRTDNETAISNMERAQYAASQGAEIYVRIHANGDDSHTASGALTMSPSQNNPYIPQLFEQSDRLSRCIIDSYCAATGFQNLGIQYTDTMTGINWSTVPVTILEMGFMTSQNDDLKMNDAEFQKTMVQGIANGIDSYFAS
;
A
#
# COMPACT_ATOMS: atom_id res chain seq x y z
N MET A 1 42.11 29.10 71.01
CA MET A 1 41.48 28.50 69.81
C MET A 1 42.39 27.38 69.30
N LYS A 2 41.85 26.15 69.25
CA LYS A 2 42.56 25.02 68.67
C LYS A 2 42.66 25.14 67.18
N LYS A 3 43.81 25.06 66.54
CA LYS A 3 44.00 25.03 65.08
C LYS A 3 43.26 23.83 64.48
N PRO A 4 42.48 24.00 63.40
CA PRO A 4 41.82 22.86 62.77
C PRO A 4 42.86 21.81 62.30
N SER A 5 42.54 20.53 62.43
CA SER A 5 43.43 19.45 61.98
C SER A 5 43.52 19.45 60.46
N MET A 6 44.67 19.00 59.90
CA MET A 6 44.82 18.88 58.41
C MET A 6 43.71 18.06 57.77
N ILE A 7 43.21 17.02 58.47
CA ILE A 7 42.09 16.19 58.02
C ILE A 7 40.79 17.00 57.90
N SER A 8 40.50 17.89 58.88
CA SER A 8 39.30 18.75 58.82
C SER A 8 39.37 19.78 57.67
N ILE A 9 40.54 20.29 57.36
CA ILE A 9 40.74 21.20 56.21
C ILE A 9 40.57 20.44 54.89
N LEU A 10 41.09 19.21 54.78
CA LEU A 10 40.96 18.38 53.57
C LEU A 10 39.51 17.99 53.31
N LEU A 11 38.76 17.57 54.34
CA LEU A 11 37.34 17.26 54.23
C LEU A 11 36.50 18.48 53.83
N PHE A 12 36.82 19.67 54.32
CA PHE A 12 36.15 20.91 53.92
C PHE A 12 36.41 21.27 52.46
N LEU A 13 37.66 21.11 51.98
CA LEU A 13 38.05 21.36 50.59
C LEU A 13 37.41 20.35 49.64
N THR A 14 37.33 19.07 50.00
CA THR A 14 36.64 18.06 49.16
C THR A 14 35.14 18.32 49.11
N GLY A 15 34.49 18.68 50.21
CA GLY A 15 33.10 19.07 50.25
C GLY A 15 32.81 20.30 49.39
N LEU A 16 33.67 21.31 49.42
CA LEU A 16 33.54 22.51 48.60
C LEU A 16 33.69 22.20 47.10
N LEU A 17 34.65 21.35 46.74
CA LEU A 17 34.81 20.88 45.35
C LEU A 17 33.61 20.11 44.83
N CYS A 18 32.99 19.24 45.63
CA CYS A 18 31.77 18.54 45.28
C CYS A 18 30.58 19.50 45.03
N ILE A 19 30.44 20.51 45.89
CA ILE A 19 29.39 21.56 45.72
C ILE A 19 29.60 22.34 44.43
N ILE A 20 30.81 22.74 44.11
CA ILE A 20 31.16 23.46 42.87
C ILE A 20 30.85 22.58 41.65
N ALA A 21 31.23 21.29 41.68
CA ALA A 21 30.95 20.35 40.62
C ALA A 21 29.43 20.17 40.38
N LEU A 22 28.63 20.06 41.46
CA LEU A 22 27.18 20.00 41.38
C LEU A 22 26.53 21.26 40.78
N ILE A 23 27.05 22.45 41.14
CA ILE A 23 26.55 23.72 40.57
C ILE A 23 26.86 23.80 39.06
N PHE A 24 28.07 23.39 38.64
CA PHE A 24 28.44 23.34 37.22
C PHE A 24 27.57 22.35 36.44
N PHE A 25 27.37 21.13 36.96
CA PHE A 25 26.53 20.11 36.33
C PHE A 25 25.09 20.59 36.17
N ASN A 26 24.47 21.13 37.21
CA ASN A 26 23.13 21.69 37.16
C ASN A 26 22.99 22.85 36.15
N ARG A 27 24.02 23.71 36.04
CA ARG A 27 23.99 24.82 35.08
C ARG A 27 24.08 24.35 33.64
N THR A 28 24.89 23.30 33.38
CA THR A 28 24.99 22.70 32.04
C THR A 28 23.70 22.00 31.63
N THR A 29 23.09 21.23 32.55
CA THR A 29 21.81 20.56 32.31
C THR A 29 20.68 21.57 32.07
N LEU A 30 20.61 22.64 32.86
CA LEU A 30 19.62 23.69 32.66
C LEU A 30 19.80 24.39 31.31
N HIS A 31 21.03 24.64 30.87
CA HIS A 31 21.31 25.22 29.57
C HIS A 31 20.86 24.30 28.42
N GLN A 32 21.10 22.99 28.53
CA GLN A 32 20.63 22.00 27.55
C GLN A 32 19.09 21.97 27.48
N ILE A 33 18.39 21.96 28.62
CA ILE A 33 16.91 21.99 28.66
C ILE A 33 16.36 23.24 27.96
N LEU A 34 16.89 24.42 28.25
CA LEU A 34 16.46 25.68 27.62
C LEU A 34 16.74 25.72 26.11
N THR A 35 17.78 25.03 25.62
CA THR A 35 18.06 24.94 24.21
C THR A 35 17.06 24.03 23.51
N THR A 36 16.74 22.90 24.13
CA THR A 36 15.76 21.93 23.63
C THR A 36 14.34 22.54 23.58
N GLU A 37 13.93 23.31 24.58
CA GLU A 37 12.64 24.04 24.58
C GLU A 37 12.55 24.99 23.37
N LYS A 38 13.59 25.75 23.07
CA LYS A 38 13.60 26.63 21.89
C LYS A 38 13.50 25.88 20.57
N GLU A 39 14.14 24.72 20.46
CA GLU A 39 14.05 23.87 19.28
C GLU A 39 12.63 23.33 19.11
N VAL A 40 11.99 22.89 20.18
CA VAL A 40 10.60 22.44 20.19
C VAL A 40 9.63 23.55 19.76
N ASP A 41 9.80 24.77 20.28
CA ASP A 41 8.99 25.92 19.89
C ASP A 41 9.13 26.22 18.38
N THR A 42 10.36 26.18 17.85
CA THR A 42 10.63 26.42 16.41
C THR A 42 9.96 25.33 15.54
N ILE A 43 10.04 24.06 15.94
CA ILE A 43 9.39 22.96 15.23
C ILE A 43 7.87 23.11 15.28
N SER A 44 7.31 23.49 16.43
CA SER A 44 5.88 23.73 16.60
C SER A 44 5.36 24.83 15.66
N GLU A 45 6.10 25.92 15.51
CA GLU A 45 5.78 27.00 14.57
C GLU A 45 5.84 26.51 13.11
N GLN A 46 6.84 25.71 12.74
CA GLN A 46 6.96 25.12 11.40
C GLN A 46 5.80 24.16 11.08
N ILE A 47 5.42 23.33 12.03
CA ILE A 47 4.27 22.41 11.90
C ILE A 47 2.98 23.22 11.68
N THR A 48 2.76 24.28 12.45
CA THR A 48 1.58 25.12 12.32
C THR A 48 1.52 25.79 10.94
N ALA A 49 2.64 26.31 10.44
CA ALA A 49 2.72 26.92 9.13
C ALA A 49 2.43 25.90 8.01
N LYS A 50 2.98 24.68 8.12
CA LYS A 50 2.70 23.60 7.17
C LYS A 50 1.25 23.14 7.21
N HIS A 51 0.65 23.05 8.39
CA HIS A 51 -0.78 22.74 8.54
C HIS A 51 -1.67 23.76 7.79
N ASP A 52 -1.35 25.05 7.90
CA ASP A 52 -2.10 26.10 7.21
C ASP A 52 -1.92 26.05 5.69
N GLU A 53 -0.71 25.73 5.19
CA GLU A 53 -0.47 25.48 3.76
C GLU A 53 -1.32 24.32 3.22
N VAL A 54 -1.33 23.19 3.93
CA VAL A 54 -2.13 22.01 3.57
C VAL A 54 -3.62 22.35 3.55
N LYS A 55 -4.11 23.04 4.56
CA LYS A 55 -5.50 23.46 4.64
C LYS A 55 -5.94 24.36 3.50
N GLN A 56 -5.06 25.27 3.06
CA GLN A 56 -5.31 26.12 1.89
C GLN A 56 -5.33 25.29 0.59
N ALA A 57 -4.40 24.33 0.44
CA ALA A 57 -4.38 23.43 -0.70
C ALA A 57 -5.67 22.58 -0.77
N VAL A 58 -6.09 21.99 0.33
CA VAL A 58 -7.36 21.21 0.41
C VAL A 58 -8.56 22.07 -0.01
N ASN A 59 -8.67 23.28 0.50
CA ASN A 59 -9.77 24.18 0.11
C ASN A 59 -9.77 24.52 -1.40
N LYS A 60 -8.59 24.69 -1.98
CA LYS A 60 -8.42 24.94 -3.42
C LYS A 60 -8.89 23.73 -4.25
N TYR A 61 -8.52 22.52 -3.85
CA TYR A 61 -8.93 21.30 -4.54
C TYR A 61 -10.44 21.03 -4.38
N THR A 62 -11.01 21.23 -3.19
CA THR A 62 -12.46 21.12 -2.96
C THR A 62 -13.23 22.03 -3.89
N THR A 63 -12.82 23.30 -4.02
CA THR A 63 -13.47 24.25 -4.94
C THR A 63 -13.36 23.81 -6.41
N ALA A 64 -12.23 23.22 -6.80
CA ALA A 64 -12.05 22.68 -8.16
C ALA A 64 -12.96 21.49 -8.43
N ILE A 65 -13.09 20.57 -7.47
CA ILE A 65 -13.99 19.41 -7.53
C ILE A 65 -15.44 19.87 -7.68
N ASP A 66 -15.91 20.83 -6.90
CA ASP A 66 -17.26 21.37 -6.98
C ASP A 66 -17.55 21.99 -8.36
N THR A 67 -16.55 22.65 -8.93
CA THR A 67 -16.63 23.22 -10.28
C THR A 67 -16.78 22.13 -11.35
N VAL A 68 -15.99 21.07 -11.27
CA VAL A 68 -16.06 19.92 -12.18
C VAL A 68 -17.40 19.22 -12.05
N GLN A 69 -17.87 18.96 -10.83
CA GLN A 69 -19.17 18.33 -10.56
C GLN A 69 -20.33 19.15 -11.14
N SER A 70 -20.29 20.47 -10.99
CA SER A 70 -21.27 21.40 -11.59
C SER A 70 -21.29 21.30 -13.13
N ASN A 71 -20.12 21.22 -13.76
CA ASN A 71 -19.99 21.07 -15.21
C ASN A 71 -20.52 19.72 -15.70
N ILE A 72 -20.25 18.62 -14.97
CA ILE A 72 -20.78 17.28 -15.27
C ILE A 72 -22.32 17.30 -15.22
N ASN A 73 -22.89 17.88 -14.18
CA ASN A 73 -24.36 17.98 -14.05
C ASN A 73 -24.99 18.79 -15.19
N ARG A 74 -24.33 19.87 -15.63
CA ARG A 74 -24.77 20.68 -16.74
C ARG A 74 -24.70 19.95 -18.10
N MET A 75 -23.67 19.10 -18.27
CA MET A 75 -23.56 18.25 -19.47
C MET A 75 -24.65 17.16 -19.50
N LYS A 76 -24.91 16.50 -18.36
CA LYS A 76 -25.98 15.50 -18.21
C LYS A 76 -27.38 16.10 -18.58
N GLN A 77 -27.66 17.33 -18.11
CA GLN A 77 -28.91 18.01 -18.48
C GLN A 77 -29.01 18.32 -19.98
N LYS A 78 -27.90 18.74 -20.61
CA LYS A 78 -27.88 18.97 -22.08
C LYS A 78 -28.09 17.68 -22.86
N GLN A 79 -27.56 16.55 -22.43
CA GLN A 79 -27.82 15.25 -23.06
C GLN A 79 -29.27 14.82 -22.93
N GLN A 80 -29.89 14.97 -21.75
CA GLN A 80 -31.32 14.65 -21.56
C GLN A 80 -32.26 15.50 -22.41
N THR A 81 -31.95 16.78 -22.58
CA THR A 81 -32.75 17.69 -23.48
C THR A 81 -32.56 17.39 -24.97
N ALA A 82 -31.39 16.87 -25.37
CA ALA A 82 -31.12 16.46 -26.74
C ALA A 82 -31.89 15.18 -27.15
N THR A 83 -32.04 14.25 -26.18
CA THR A 83 -32.73 12.96 -26.38
C THR A 83 -34.26 13.14 -26.49
N GLN A 84 -34.83 14.22 -25.91
CA GLN A 84 -36.28 14.51 -25.98
C GLN A 84 -36.71 15.25 -27.27
N LYS A 85 -35.78 15.67 -28.12
CA LYS A 85 -36.07 16.42 -29.38
C LYS A 85 -36.03 15.59 -30.68
N LYS A 86 -36.04 14.24 -30.61
CA LYS A 86 -36.19 13.43 -31.83
C LYS A 86 -37.69 13.23 -32.15
N PRO A 87 -38.20 13.65 -33.35
CA PRO A 87 -39.58 13.40 -33.76
C PRO A 87 -39.77 11.89 -33.98
N LYS A 88 -40.91 11.37 -33.54
CA LYS A 88 -41.41 10.04 -33.92
C LYS A 88 -41.79 10.06 -35.40
N GLU A 89 -40.99 9.52 -36.26
CA GLU A 89 -41.36 9.18 -37.63
C GLU A 89 -41.88 7.74 -37.64
N LYS A 90 -43.12 7.61 -38.07
CA LYS A 90 -43.88 6.38 -38.18
C LYS A 90 -43.53 5.75 -39.52
N ALA A 91 -42.86 4.62 -39.56
CA ALA A 91 -42.67 3.84 -40.78
C ALA A 91 -43.53 2.57 -40.71
N GLU A 92 -44.42 2.45 -41.66
CA GLU A 92 -45.21 1.27 -41.97
C GLU A 92 -44.36 0.17 -42.58
N ILE A 93 -44.65 -1.07 -42.22
CA ILE A 93 -44.05 -2.30 -42.75
C ILE A 93 -44.86 -2.74 -43.98
N PRO A 94 -44.24 -3.23 -45.05
CA PRO A 94 -44.83 -4.28 -45.88
C PRO A 94 -43.99 -5.60 -45.74
N GLU A 95 -44.74 -6.66 -45.67
CA GLU A 95 -44.40 -8.06 -45.56
C GLU A 95 -44.06 -8.68 -46.94
N GLU A 96 -43.40 -9.85 -46.91
CA GLU A 96 -43.08 -10.88 -47.95
C GLU A 96 -41.76 -10.71 -48.74
N ALA A 97 -40.92 -11.72 -48.94
CA ALA A 97 -40.98 -13.17 -48.98
C ALA A 97 -39.56 -13.76 -49.07
N SER A 98 -39.40 -14.90 -48.42
CA SER A 98 -38.69 -16.12 -48.82
C SER A 98 -37.60 -16.11 -49.87
N SER A 99 -36.37 -16.55 -49.52
CA SER A 99 -35.68 -17.78 -50.00
C SER A 99 -34.20 -17.82 -49.66
N LYS A 100 -33.76 -18.98 -49.17
CA LYS A 100 -32.36 -19.46 -49.05
C LYS A 100 -31.98 -20.20 -50.32
N PRO A 101 -30.75 -20.79 -50.48
CA PRO A 101 -29.35 -20.45 -50.11
C PRO A 101 -28.35 -20.66 -51.28
N SER A 102 -27.03 -20.35 -51.13
CA SER A 102 -25.85 -21.09 -51.62
C SER A 102 -24.58 -20.22 -51.51
N VAL A 103 -23.57 -20.64 -50.81
CA VAL A 103 -22.43 -21.53 -50.97
C VAL A 103 -21.36 -21.04 -51.96
N PHE A 104 -20.09 -21.13 -51.49
CA PHE A 104 -18.79 -21.12 -52.21
C PHE A 104 -18.16 -19.74 -52.56
N SER A 105 -16.87 -19.46 -52.43
CA SER A 105 -15.62 -20.16 -52.12
C SER A 105 -14.45 -19.16 -52.30
N GLN A 106 -13.45 -19.30 -51.50
CA GLN A 106 -12.01 -19.04 -51.67
C GLN A 106 -11.50 -18.13 -52.82
N ASN A 107 -10.62 -17.20 -52.54
CA ASN A 107 -9.17 -17.33 -52.81
C ASN A 107 -8.34 -16.05 -52.46
N SER A 108 -7.37 -16.23 -51.65
CA SER A 108 -5.94 -15.90 -51.65
C SER A 108 -5.36 -14.79 -52.52
N THR A 109 -4.43 -14.12 -51.91
CA THR A 109 -3.05 -13.69 -52.20
C THR A 109 -2.80 -12.18 -52.16
N SER A 110 -1.94 -11.74 -51.39
CA SER A 110 -0.51 -11.45 -51.32
C SER A 110 -0.19 -10.03 -50.85
N ALA A 111 0.62 -10.03 -49.84
CA ALA A 111 1.69 -9.16 -49.43
C ALA A 111 1.85 -7.73 -49.97
N SER A 112 1.96 -6.77 -49.08
CA SER A 112 3.14 -5.89 -49.04
C SER A 112 3.25 -5.19 -47.65
N SER A 113 4.49 -5.14 -47.18
CA SER A 113 5.04 -4.53 -45.99
C SER A 113 4.78 -3.03 -45.95
N ASP A 114 4.34 -2.53 -44.80
CA ASP A 114 4.85 -1.25 -44.33
C ASP A 114 4.86 -1.18 -42.80
N SER A 115 6.02 -0.81 -42.27
CA SER A 115 6.34 -0.73 -40.86
C SER A 115 5.87 0.63 -40.30
N SER A 116 4.89 0.61 -39.41
CA SER A 116 4.70 1.70 -38.46
C SER A 116 4.45 1.09 -37.08
N ALA A 117 5.34 1.44 -36.15
CA ALA A 117 5.25 1.09 -34.75
C ALA A 117 3.95 1.66 -34.16
N GLY A 118 2.93 0.81 -34.09
CA GLY A 118 1.74 1.06 -33.33
C GLY A 118 1.99 0.66 -31.88
N VAL A 119 1.91 1.62 -31.01
CA VAL A 119 1.78 1.39 -29.56
C VAL A 119 0.50 0.57 -29.37
N PHE A 120 0.63 -0.71 -29.15
CA PHE A 120 -0.49 -1.54 -28.71
C PHE A 120 -0.72 -1.25 -27.22
N SER A 121 -1.58 -0.27 -26.91
CA SER A 121 -2.37 -0.34 -25.71
C SER A 121 -3.43 -1.43 -25.96
N SER A 122 -3.15 -2.66 -25.58
CA SER A 122 -4.23 -3.62 -25.36
C SER A 122 -4.97 -3.11 -24.12
N GLU A 123 -6.10 -2.45 -24.33
CA GLU A 123 -7.14 -2.39 -23.31
C GLU A 123 -7.53 -3.86 -23.07
N ALA A 124 -6.95 -4.48 -22.05
CA ALA A 124 -7.47 -5.71 -21.49
C ALA A 124 -8.88 -5.33 -20.99
N GLU A 125 -9.91 -5.91 -21.57
CA GLU A 125 -11.25 -5.85 -21.00
C GLU A 125 -11.14 -6.54 -19.63
N THR A 126 -10.92 -5.74 -18.57
CA THR A 126 -10.92 -6.22 -17.19
C THR A 126 -12.39 -6.38 -16.81
N ASP A 127 -12.98 -7.50 -17.10
CA ASP A 127 -14.43 -7.83 -16.99
C ASP A 127 -14.99 -7.65 -15.56
N GLY A 128 -14.60 -6.55 -14.89
CA GLY A 128 -15.09 -6.16 -13.58
C GLY A 128 -14.51 -7.00 -12.42
N HIS A 129 -13.37 -7.68 -12.58
CA HIS A 129 -12.73 -8.45 -11.52
C HIS A 129 -12.59 -7.64 -10.23
N ILE A 130 -12.83 -8.27 -9.09
CA ILE A 130 -12.77 -7.66 -7.76
C ILE A 130 -11.46 -8.03 -7.09
N ILE A 131 -10.66 -7.03 -6.76
CA ILE A 131 -9.34 -7.17 -6.14
C ILE A 131 -9.41 -6.77 -4.66
N GLY A 132 -9.06 -7.69 -3.77
CA GLY A 132 -8.86 -7.40 -2.35
C GLY A 132 -7.45 -6.84 -2.12
N ILE A 133 -7.34 -5.60 -1.64
CA ILE A 133 -6.07 -4.98 -1.24
C ILE A 133 -6.04 -4.83 0.27
N ASP A 134 -4.97 -5.32 0.88
CA ASP A 134 -4.74 -5.22 2.32
C ASP A 134 -3.47 -4.43 2.64
N PRO A 135 -3.60 -3.17 3.03
CA PRO A 135 -2.47 -2.45 3.63
C PRO A 135 -2.09 -3.12 4.95
N GLY A 136 -0.94 -3.82 5.00
CA GLY A 136 -0.49 -4.54 6.18
C GLY A 136 -0.37 -3.64 7.40
N HIS A 137 -0.53 -4.23 8.60
CA HIS A 137 -0.39 -3.52 9.89
C HIS A 137 -1.41 -2.40 10.12
N GLN A 138 -1.27 -1.68 11.22
CA GLN A 138 -1.97 -0.45 11.60
C GLN A 138 -1.24 0.27 12.72
N SER A 139 -1.70 1.48 13.09
CA SER A 139 -1.07 2.33 14.10
C SER A 139 -0.92 1.62 15.45
N GLU A 140 0.17 1.91 16.15
CA GLU A 140 0.41 1.45 17.52
C GLU A 140 -0.64 1.96 18.52
N SER A 141 -1.40 3.00 18.17
CA SER A 141 -2.51 3.51 18.99
C SER A 141 -3.67 2.50 19.10
N VAL A 142 -3.71 1.51 18.18
CA VAL A 142 -4.74 0.46 18.15
C VAL A 142 -4.17 -0.82 18.76
N ASP A 143 -4.63 -1.17 19.96
CA ASP A 143 -4.20 -2.40 20.62
C ASP A 143 -4.77 -3.65 19.92
N MET A 144 -3.89 -4.36 19.21
CA MET A 144 -4.19 -5.61 18.51
C MET A 144 -3.39 -6.79 19.06
N SER A 145 -2.92 -6.70 20.30
CA SER A 145 -2.14 -7.75 20.98
C SER A 145 -2.96 -8.99 21.36
N ALA A 146 -4.30 -8.88 21.42
CA ALA A 146 -5.16 -10.00 21.71
C ALA A 146 -4.92 -11.16 20.73
N PRO A 147 -4.93 -12.43 21.20
CA PRO A 147 -4.62 -13.59 20.37
C PRO A 147 -5.76 -13.95 19.42
N GLU A 148 -5.39 -14.42 18.22
CA GLU A 148 -6.27 -15.09 17.26
C GLU A 148 -5.64 -16.37 16.72
N PRO A 149 -6.41 -17.37 16.23
CA PRO A 149 -5.86 -18.62 15.72
C PRO A 149 -5.09 -18.37 14.40
N ASN A 150 -3.91 -19.00 14.25
CA ASN A 150 -3.06 -18.89 13.06
C ASN A 150 -3.73 -19.39 11.76
N GLY A 151 -4.79 -20.21 11.86
CA GLY A 151 -5.58 -20.70 10.72
C GLY A 151 -6.82 -21.42 11.21
N PRO A 152 -7.74 -21.82 10.33
CA PRO A 152 -8.97 -22.52 10.71
C PRO A 152 -8.68 -23.82 11.50
N GLY A 153 -9.16 -23.87 12.75
CA GLY A 153 -8.94 -25.03 13.64
C GLY A 153 -7.56 -25.11 14.28
N SER A 154 -6.70 -24.11 14.09
CA SER A 154 -5.36 -24.05 14.70
C SER A 154 -5.45 -23.85 16.21
N SER A 155 -4.60 -24.57 16.96
CA SER A 155 -4.32 -24.30 18.38
C SER A 155 -3.19 -23.30 18.57
N GLU A 156 -2.40 -23.00 17.52
CA GLU A 156 -1.40 -21.95 17.53
C GLU A 156 -2.09 -20.59 17.49
N MET A 157 -1.79 -19.76 18.49
CA MET A 157 -2.36 -18.42 18.63
C MET A 157 -1.32 -17.35 18.34
N LYS A 158 -1.71 -16.31 17.63
CA LYS A 158 -0.87 -15.14 17.30
C LYS A 158 -1.56 -13.86 17.67
N ALA A 159 -0.83 -12.77 17.84
CA ALA A 159 -1.43 -11.45 17.97
C ALA A 159 -2.29 -11.12 16.74
N LYS A 160 -3.42 -10.50 16.93
CA LYS A 160 -4.35 -10.11 15.86
C LYS A 160 -3.69 -9.29 14.77
N CYS A 161 -2.81 -8.38 15.16
CA CYS A 161 -1.97 -7.58 14.27
C CYS A 161 -0.81 -6.96 15.06
N THR A 162 0.17 -6.42 14.35
CA THR A 162 1.26 -5.60 14.91
C THR A 162 1.35 -4.28 14.15
N SER A 163 2.17 -3.34 14.62
CA SER A 163 2.47 -2.09 13.90
C SER A 163 3.46 -2.28 12.74
N GLY A 164 4.07 -3.46 12.64
CA GLY A 164 5.11 -3.72 11.65
C GLY A 164 6.46 -3.18 12.05
N THR A 165 7.31 -2.93 11.05
CA THR A 165 8.64 -2.32 11.21
C THR A 165 8.60 -0.80 11.00
N GLN A 166 9.76 -0.17 10.97
CA GLN A 166 9.91 1.26 10.69
C GLN A 166 11.14 1.49 9.82
N GLY A 167 11.04 2.42 8.89
CA GLY A 167 12.15 2.86 8.06
C GLY A 167 13.31 3.39 8.89
N THR A 168 14.47 2.74 8.77
CA THR A 168 15.67 3.12 9.53
C THR A 168 16.17 4.51 9.13
N TYR A 169 15.97 4.90 7.90
CA TYR A 169 16.48 6.16 7.32
C TYR A 169 15.39 7.19 7.07
N SER A 170 14.18 6.76 6.72
CA SER A 170 13.01 7.63 6.53
C SER A 170 12.31 7.97 7.84
N GLY A 171 12.36 7.07 8.83
CA GLY A 171 11.57 7.16 10.05
C GLY A 171 10.07 6.88 9.85
N VAL A 172 9.64 6.50 8.64
CA VAL A 172 8.23 6.21 8.34
C VAL A 172 7.86 4.84 8.88
N PRO A 173 6.76 4.68 9.64
CA PRO A 173 6.25 3.38 10.05
C PRO A 173 5.76 2.55 8.84
N GLU A 174 5.95 1.23 8.89
CA GLU A 174 5.53 0.32 7.83
C GLU A 174 4.03 0.43 7.53
N TYR A 175 3.18 0.48 8.55
CA TYR A 175 1.73 0.58 8.36
C TYR A 175 1.31 1.84 7.57
N GLN A 176 2.08 2.93 7.67
CA GLN A 176 1.82 4.16 6.93
C GLN A 176 2.23 4.02 5.48
N LEU A 177 3.44 3.52 5.21
CA LEU A 177 3.93 3.24 3.85
C LEU A 177 2.99 2.28 3.12
N ASN A 178 2.57 1.19 3.78
CA ASN A 178 1.66 0.21 3.21
C ASN A 178 0.31 0.83 2.82
N LEU A 179 -0.22 1.73 3.65
CA LEU A 179 -1.47 2.44 3.34
C LEU A 179 -1.30 3.41 2.16
N GLU A 180 -0.24 4.20 2.14
CA GLU A 180 0.03 5.18 1.09
C GLU A 180 0.14 4.51 -0.30
N VAL A 181 0.92 3.43 -0.39
CA VAL A 181 1.06 2.67 -1.64
C VAL A 181 -0.26 1.98 -2.03
N SER A 182 -0.98 1.41 -1.06
CA SER A 182 -2.24 0.71 -1.32
C SER A 182 -3.35 1.65 -1.80
N LEU A 183 -3.43 2.87 -1.31
CA LEU A 183 -4.40 3.87 -1.78
C LEU A 183 -4.10 4.28 -3.23
N GLN A 184 -2.83 4.49 -3.58
CA GLN A 184 -2.43 4.77 -4.96
C GLN A 184 -2.69 3.56 -5.87
N LEU A 185 -2.44 2.33 -5.37
CA LEU A 185 -2.71 1.10 -6.12
C LEU A 185 -4.21 0.92 -6.39
N LYS A 186 -5.05 1.23 -5.40
CA LYS A 186 -6.50 1.24 -5.59
C LYS A 186 -6.90 2.16 -6.74
N ASP A 187 -6.43 3.41 -6.72
CA ASP A 187 -6.77 4.40 -7.75
C ASP A 187 -6.30 3.95 -9.16
N GLU A 188 -5.12 3.34 -9.25
CA GLU A 188 -4.57 2.80 -10.51
C GLU A 188 -5.40 1.60 -11.02
N LEU A 189 -5.75 0.66 -10.14
CA LEU A 189 -6.56 -0.51 -10.53
C LEU A 189 -7.98 -0.11 -10.96
N GLU A 190 -8.60 0.85 -10.26
CA GLU A 190 -9.91 1.37 -10.67
C GLU A 190 -9.86 2.08 -12.02
N GLN A 191 -8.76 2.78 -12.35
CA GLN A 191 -8.54 3.37 -13.68
C GLN A 191 -8.38 2.29 -14.77
N ARG A 192 -7.84 1.11 -14.43
CA ARG A 192 -7.75 -0.07 -15.32
C ARG A 192 -9.06 -0.84 -15.43
N GLY A 193 -10.12 -0.45 -14.69
CA GLY A 193 -11.46 -1.06 -14.77
C GLY A 193 -11.72 -2.17 -13.75
N TYR A 194 -10.79 -2.42 -12.81
CA TYR A 194 -11.01 -3.33 -11.68
C TYR A 194 -11.95 -2.72 -10.65
N GLN A 195 -12.63 -3.56 -9.87
CA GLN A 195 -13.26 -3.17 -8.62
C GLN A 195 -12.27 -3.45 -7.47
N VAL A 196 -12.13 -2.52 -6.53
CA VAL A 196 -11.16 -2.68 -5.43
C VAL A 196 -11.86 -2.66 -4.07
N VAL A 197 -11.54 -3.65 -3.25
CA VAL A 197 -11.94 -3.76 -1.86
C VAL A 197 -10.71 -3.56 -0.98
N MET A 198 -10.74 -2.53 -0.14
CA MET A 198 -9.66 -2.25 0.82
C MET A 198 -10.03 -2.78 2.20
N THR A 199 -9.12 -3.47 2.89
CA THR A 199 -9.36 -3.92 4.28
C THR A 199 -9.31 -2.78 5.28
N ARG A 200 -8.56 -1.72 4.98
CA ARG A 200 -8.54 -0.45 5.72
C ARG A 200 -8.20 0.71 4.77
N THR A 201 -8.68 1.89 5.11
CA THR A 201 -8.39 3.15 4.39
C THR A 201 -7.82 4.23 5.31
N ASP A 202 -7.54 3.89 6.56
CA ASP A 202 -6.86 4.72 7.56
C ASP A 202 -5.93 3.85 8.42
N ASN A 203 -5.19 4.47 9.33
CA ASN A 203 -4.25 3.78 10.21
C ASN A 203 -4.87 3.32 11.54
N GLU A 204 -6.09 3.74 11.85
CA GLU A 204 -6.76 3.52 13.14
C GLU A 204 -7.82 2.41 13.07
N THR A 205 -8.04 1.81 11.93
CA THR A 205 -8.99 0.70 11.75
C THR A 205 -8.53 -0.53 12.54
N ALA A 206 -9.33 -0.94 13.53
CA ALA A 206 -9.09 -2.13 14.34
C ALA A 206 -9.59 -3.38 13.63
N ILE A 207 -8.77 -3.98 12.78
CA ILE A 207 -9.09 -5.19 12.03
C ILE A 207 -7.93 -6.20 12.09
N SER A 208 -8.21 -7.44 12.51
CA SER A 208 -7.21 -8.49 12.70
C SER A 208 -6.77 -9.13 11.37
N ASN A 209 -5.65 -9.86 11.37
CA ASN A 209 -5.17 -10.55 10.17
C ASN A 209 -6.19 -11.59 9.66
N MET A 210 -6.88 -12.29 10.56
CA MET A 210 -7.99 -13.20 10.21
C MET A 210 -9.15 -12.41 9.59
N GLU A 211 -9.61 -11.35 10.24
CA GLU A 211 -10.74 -10.54 9.78
C GLU A 211 -10.47 -9.87 8.43
N ARG A 212 -9.24 -9.44 8.16
CA ARG A 212 -8.82 -8.87 6.86
C ARG A 212 -9.03 -9.86 5.71
N ALA A 213 -8.56 -11.10 5.88
CA ALA A 213 -8.71 -12.15 4.88
C ALA A 213 -10.20 -12.50 4.66
N GLN A 214 -10.96 -12.64 5.73
CA GLN A 214 -12.40 -12.91 5.67
C GLN A 214 -13.18 -11.76 5.06
N TYR A 215 -12.83 -10.52 5.39
CA TYR A 215 -13.49 -9.34 4.84
C TYR A 215 -13.30 -9.26 3.32
N ALA A 216 -12.08 -9.36 2.81
CA ALA A 216 -11.81 -9.33 1.38
C ALA A 216 -12.64 -10.37 0.63
N ALA A 217 -12.65 -11.62 1.08
CA ALA A 217 -13.45 -12.70 0.48
C ALA A 217 -14.96 -12.42 0.57
N SER A 218 -15.46 -11.91 1.70
CA SER A 218 -16.89 -11.60 1.90
C SER A 218 -17.41 -10.49 0.96
N GLN A 219 -16.52 -9.64 0.48
CA GLN A 219 -16.83 -8.58 -0.49
C GLN A 219 -16.70 -9.07 -1.95
N GLY A 220 -16.46 -10.36 -2.16
CA GLY A 220 -16.37 -10.94 -3.49
C GLY A 220 -15.01 -10.83 -4.16
N ALA A 221 -13.95 -10.48 -3.44
CA ALA A 221 -12.60 -10.43 -4.01
C ALA A 221 -12.21 -11.79 -4.62
N GLU A 222 -11.66 -11.77 -5.83
CA GLU A 222 -11.20 -12.94 -6.56
C GLU A 222 -9.74 -13.28 -6.26
N ILE A 223 -8.95 -12.27 -5.90
CA ILE A 223 -7.59 -12.38 -5.37
C ILE A 223 -7.41 -11.46 -4.17
N TYR A 224 -6.45 -11.79 -3.31
CA TYR A 224 -6.14 -11.04 -2.11
C TYR A 224 -4.64 -10.70 -2.08
N VAL A 225 -4.32 -9.42 -2.25
CA VAL A 225 -2.95 -8.90 -2.31
C VAL A 225 -2.68 -8.07 -1.05
N ARG A 226 -1.73 -8.54 -0.26
CA ARG A 226 -1.33 -7.90 0.99
C ARG A 226 -0.04 -7.11 0.74
N ILE A 227 -0.06 -5.83 1.05
CA ILE A 227 1.05 -4.89 0.83
C ILE A 227 1.80 -4.70 2.13
N HIS A 228 3.08 -5.05 2.13
CA HIS A 228 4.00 -5.01 3.26
C HIS A 228 5.38 -4.48 2.83
N ALA A 229 6.23 -4.18 3.79
CA ALA A 229 7.63 -3.88 3.60
C ALA A 229 8.46 -4.57 4.70
N ASN A 230 9.51 -5.25 4.28
CA ASN A 230 10.29 -6.13 5.14
C ASN A 230 11.26 -5.37 6.07
N GLY A 231 11.75 -6.05 7.08
CA GLY A 231 12.86 -5.63 7.93
C GLY A 231 13.89 -6.75 8.08
N ASP A 232 15.16 -6.38 8.21
CA ASP A 232 16.26 -7.30 8.48
C ASP A 232 17.19 -6.73 9.56
N ASP A 233 17.32 -7.43 10.68
CA ASP A 233 18.12 -6.99 11.84
C ASP A 233 19.61 -6.78 11.50
N SER A 234 20.11 -7.47 10.47
CA SER A 234 21.50 -7.30 10.01
C SER A 234 21.70 -6.05 9.15
N HIS A 235 20.63 -5.42 8.67
CA HIS A 235 20.63 -4.28 7.75
C HIS A 235 21.38 -4.56 6.42
N THR A 236 21.48 -5.82 6.02
CA THR A 236 22.23 -6.23 4.82
C THR A 236 21.33 -6.67 3.66
N ALA A 237 20.08 -7.04 3.96
CA ALA A 237 19.12 -7.44 2.95
C ALA A 237 18.55 -6.24 2.17
N SER A 238 18.34 -6.41 0.87
CA SER A 238 17.76 -5.43 -0.05
C SER A 238 17.07 -6.15 -1.20
N GLY A 239 16.02 -5.58 -1.76
CA GLY A 239 15.22 -6.16 -2.83
C GLY A 239 13.80 -6.50 -2.37
N ALA A 240 13.00 -7.08 -3.26
CA ALA A 240 11.60 -7.41 -2.98
C ALA A 240 11.36 -8.91 -3.10
N LEU A 241 10.36 -9.39 -2.37
CA LEU A 241 9.91 -10.78 -2.44
C LEU A 241 8.39 -10.87 -2.28
N THR A 242 7.82 -12.00 -2.64
CA THR A 242 6.46 -12.34 -2.26
C THR A 242 6.42 -13.51 -1.30
N MET A 243 5.35 -13.59 -0.50
CA MET A 243 5.06 -14.76 0.32
C MET A 243 3.77 -15.42 -0.17
N SER A 244 3.80 -16.75 -0.26
CA SER A 244 2.71 -17.60 -0.72
C SER A 244 2.49 -18.75 0.26
N PRO A 245 1.27 -19.34 0.36
CA PRO A 245 1.11 -20.60 1.09
C PRO A 245 2.02 -21.67 0.49
N SER A 246 2.49 -22.63 1.29
CA SER A 246 3.20 -23.78 0.76
C SER A 246 2.26 -24.76 0.07
N GLN A 247 2.79 -25.62 -0.77
CA GLN A 247 2.01 -26.68 -1.41
C GLN A 247 1.30 -27.61 -0.41
N ASN A 248 1.89 -27.76 0.78
CA ASN A 248 1.35 -28.60 1.84
C ASN A 248 0.76 -27.77 3.00
N ASN A 249 0.34 -26.53 2.72
CA ASN A 249 -0.27 -25.67 3.72
C ASN A 249 -1.43 -26.43 4.42
N PRO A 250 -1.44 -26.52 5.76
CA PRO A 250 -2.44 -27.33 6.47
C PRO A 250 -3.86 -26.76 6.44
N TYR A 251 -4.04 -25.52 5.99
CA TYR A 251 -5.30 -24.79 6.03
C TYR A 251 -5.92 -24.58 4.64
N ILE A 252 -5.08 -24.23 3.65
CA ILE A 252 -5.51 -23.79 2.32
C ILE A 252 -4.68 -24.42 1.17
N PRO A 253 -4.38 -25.75 1.19
CA PRO A 253 -3.54 -26.38 0.17
C PRO A 253 -4.13 -26.26 -1.25
N GLN A 254 -5.46 -26.14 -1.36
CA GLN A 254 -6.18 -25.98 -2.63
C GLN A 254 -5.92 -24.64 -3.31
N LEU A 255 -5.42 -23.65 -2.59
CA LEU A 255 -5.11 -22.32 -3.14
C LEU A 255 -3.64 -22.18 -3.57
N PHE A 256 -2.81 -23.20 -3.36
CA PHE A 256 -1.36 -23.12 -3.63
C PHE A 256 -1.04 -22.70 -5.05
N GLU A 257 -1.56 -23.43 -6.05
CA GLU A 257 -1.20 -23.18 -7.46
C GLU A 257 -1.58 -21.76 -7.93
N GLN A 258 -2.76 -21.30 -7.54
CA GLN A 258 -3.24 -19.97 -7.91
C GLN A 258 -2.50 -18.86 -7.14
N SER A 259 -2.19 -19.10 -5.87
CA SER A 259 -1.42 -18.15 -5.03
C SER A 259 0.04 -18.07 -5.48
N ASP A 260 0.67 -19.19 -5.87
CA ASP A 260 2.02 -19.21 -6.43
C ASP A 260 2.07 -18.42 -7.74
N ARG A 261 1.11 -18.64 -8.63
CA ARG A 261 0.99 -17.90 -9.89
C ARG A 261 0.80 -16.40 -9.65
N LEU A 262 -0.10 -16.01 -8.73
CA LEU A 262 -0.32 -14.62 -8.34
C LEU A 262 0.97 -13.99 -7.80
N SER A 263 1.65 -14.68 -6.88
CA SER A 263 2.91 -14.24 -6.29
C SER A 263 3.99 -14.02 -7.34
N ARG A 264 4.12 -14.93 -8.31
CA ARG A 264 5.07 -14.84 -9.42
C ARG A 264 4.78 -13.66 -10.34
N CYS A 265 3.53 -13.53 -10.79
CA CYS A 265 3.12 -12.41 -11.65
C CYS A 265 3.41 -11.05 -11.00
N ILE A 266 3.12 -10.92 -9.71
CA ILE A 266 3.35 -9.67 -8.97
C ILE A 266 4.84 -9.41 -8.79
N ILE A 267 5.63 -10.36 -8.29
CA ILE A 267 7.04 -10.09 -8.00
C ILE A 267 7.85 -9.83 -9.27
N ASP A 268 7.60 -10.57 -10.35
CA ASP A 268 8.31 -10.40 -11.61
C ASP A 268 8.00 -9.01 -12.22
N SER A 269 6.73 -8.62 -12.27
CA SER A 269 6.32 -7.31 -12.81
C SER A 269 6.78 -6.16 -11.91
N TYR A 270 6.69 -6.32 -10.58
CA TYR A 270 7.14 -5.32 -9.63
C TYR A 270 8.63 -5.03 -9.74
N CYS A 271 9.46 -6.09 -9.76
CA CYS A 271 10.90 -5.94 -9.89
C CYS A 271 11.34 -5.45 -11.27
N ALA A 272 10.62 -5.82 -12.33
CA ALA A 272 10.87 -5.29 -13.67
C ALA A 272 10.60 -3.76 -13.75
N ALA A 273 9.58 -3.28 -13.07
CA ALA A 273 9.26 -1.85 -13.02
C ALA A 273 10.22 -1.07 -12.13
N THR A 274 10.46 -1.53 -10.89
CA THR A 274 11.19 -0.80 -9.85
C THR A 274 12.71 -0.92 -9.96
N GLY A 275 13.20 -1.97 -10.63
CA GLY A 275 14.62 -2.31 -10.63
C GLY A 275 15.13 -2.85 -9.29
N PHE A 276 14.26 -3.18 -8.35
CA PHE A 276 14.64 -3.91 -7.14
C PHE A 276 15.06 -5.33 -7.47
N GLN A 277 15.98 -5.87 -6.67
CA GLN A 277 16.37 -7.26 -6.79
C GLN A 277 15.16 -8.16 -6.51
N ASN A 278 14.85 -9.07 -7.44
CA ASN A 278 13.83 -10.09 -7.24
C ASN A 278 14.40 -11.22 -6.37
N LEU A 279 13.92 -11.33 -5.14
CA LEU A 279 14.30 -12.36 -4.17
C LEU A 279 13.41 -13.61 -4.27
N GLY A 280 12.44 -13.60 -5.19
CA GLY A 280 11.55 -14.73 -5.47
C GLY A 280 10.37 -14.85 -4.51
N ILE A 281 9.87 -16.08 -4.37
CA ILE A 281 8.72 -16.42 -3.56
C ILE A 281 9.18 -17.17 -2.32
N GLN A 282 8.80 -16.69 -1.15
CA GLN A 282 8.95 -17.39 0.12
C GLN A 282 7.66 -18.12 0.46
N TYR A 283 7.72 -19.45 0.54
CA TYR A 283 6.56 -20.25 0.96
C TYR A 283 6.46 -20.32 2.48
N THR A 284 5.26 -20.09 3.01
CA THR A 284 5.02 -20.03 4.45
C THR A 284 3.64 -20.52 4.83
N ASP A 285 3.54 -21.19 6.01
CA ASP A 285 2.30 -21.66 6.61
C ASP A 285 2.05 -20.99 7.97
N THR A 286 2.83 -19.95 8.27
CA THR A 286 2.80 -19.28 9.58
C THR A 286 2.16 -17.89 9.54
N MET A 287 1.61 -17.47 8.42
CA MET A 287 0.98 -16.15 8.26
C MET A 287 -0.54 -16.25 8.37
N THR A 288 -1.10 -15.73 9.46
CA THR A 288 -2.55 -15.76 9.74
C THR A 288 -3.37 -15.24 8.55
N GLY A 289 -2.98 -14.09 7.98
CA GLY A 289 -3.70 -13.49 6.85
C GLY A 289 -3.63 -14.31 5.54
N ILE A 290 -2.63 -15.20 5.40
CA ILE A 290 -2.58 -16.20 4.32
C ILE A 290 -3.51 -17.36 4.68
N ASN A 291 -3.34 -17.94 5.86
CA ASN A 291 -4.02 -19.18 6.27
C ASN A 291 -5.55 -19.06 6.37
N TRP A 292 -6.07 -17.87 6.58
CA TRP A 292 -7.51 -17.58 6.63
C TRP A 292 -8.09 -17.14 5.28
N SER A 293 -7.28 -17.04 4.24
CA SER A 293 -7.80 -16.71 2.91
C SER A 293 -8.62 -17.83 2.31
N THR A 294 -9.70 -17.50 1.63
CA THR A 294 -10.51 -18.41 0.82
C THR A 294 -10.40 -18.14 -0.68
N VAL A 295 -9.54 -17.19 -1.05
CA VAL A 295 -9.22 -16.83 -2.43
C VAL A 295 -7.69 -16.83 -2.61
N PRO A 296 -7.15 -16.92 -3.84
CA PRO A 296 -5.72 -16.82 -4.10
C PRO A 296 -5.11 -15.61 -3.41
N VAL A 297 -4.01 -15.81 -2.68
CA VAL A 297 -3.43 -14.80 -1.78
C VAL A 297 -1.92 -14.70 -1.93
N THR A 298 -1.42 -13.48 -1.86
CA THR A 298 0.02 -13.18 -1.76
C THR A 298 0.28 -12.04 -0.79
N ILE A 299 1.42 -12.07 -0.11
CA ILE A 299 2.02 -10.89 0.53
C ILE A 299 3.12 -10.40 -0.40
N LEU A 300 3.13 -9.13 -0.74
CA LEU A 300 4.26 -8.46 -1.38
C LEU A 300 5.05 -7.71 -0.30
N GLU A 301 6.30 -8.11 -0.12
CA GLU A 301 7.31 -7.36 0.62
C GLU A 301 8.02 -6.44 -0.37
N MET A 302 7.61 -5.17 -0.40
CA MET A 302 7.99 -4.19 -1.43
C MET A 302 9.47 -3.86 -1.46
N GLY A 303 10.16 -4.02 -0.34
CA GLY A 303 11.58 -3.74 -0.11
C GLY A 303 11.91 -3.85 1.36
N PHE A 304 13.16 -3.61 1.75
CA PHE A 304 13.59 -3.66 3.15
C PHE A 304 13.68 -2.25 3.74
N MET A 305 12.85 -1.96 4.73
CA MET A 305 12.85 -0.67 5.47
C MET A 305 14.14 -0.46 6.28
N THR A 306 14.94 -1.51 6.44
CA THR A 306 16.28 -1.48 7.06
C THR A 306 17.42 -1.25 6.06
N SER A 307 17.13 -1.32 4.75
CA SER A 307 18.07 -0.98 3.66
C SER A 307 17.94 0.50 3.31
N GLN A 308 19.05 1.24 3.33
CA GLN A 308 19.02 2.67 2.97
C GLN A 308 18.46 2.92 1.58
N ASN A 309 18.86 2.11 0.60
CA ASN A 309 18.40 2.27 -0.79
C ASN A 309 16.90 2.00 -0.91
N ASP A 310 16.42 0.92 -0.28
CA ASP A 310 15.03 0.51 -0.42
C ASP A 310 14.10 1.44 0.37
N ASP A 311 14.44 1.74 1.62
CA ASP A 311 13.67 2.62 2.50
C ASP A 311 13.47 4.01 1.88
N LEU A 312 14.55 4.66 1.44
CA LEU A 312 14.44 5.99 0.85
C LEU A 312 13.69 5.99 -0.49
N LYS A 313 13.85 4.95 -1.32
CA LYS A 313 13.10 4.81 -2.57
C LYS A 313 11.60 4.57 -2.34
N MET A 314 11.25 3.65 -1.45
CA MET A 314 9.85 3.36 -1.14
C MET A 314 9.10 4.56 -0.56
N ASN A 315 9.82 5.50 0.06
CA ASN A 315 9.27 6.75 0.60
C ASN A 315 9.40 7.96 -0.36
N ASP A 316 9.88 7.75 -1.58
CA ASP A 316 9.88 8.78 -2.64
C ASP A 316 8.57 8.71 -3.43
N ALA A 317 7.83 9.83 -3.49
CA ALA A 317 6.50 9.88 -4.10
C ALA A 317 6.49 9.56 -5.61
N GLU A 318 7.54 9.89 -6.34
CA GLU A 318 7.63 9.55 -7.77
C GLU A 318 7.98 8.07 -7.95
N PHE A 319 8.83 7.53 -7.08
CA PHE A 319 9.16 6.11 -7.12
C PHE A 319 7.96 5.23 -6.72
N GLN A 320 7.11 5.69 -5.78
CA GLN A 320 5.87 4.99 -5.42
C GLN A 320 4.94 4.79 -6.63
N LYS A 321 4.87 5.74 -7.57
CA LYS A 321 4.12 5.55 -8.82
C LYS A 321 4.65 4.36 -9.63
N THR A 322 5.97 4.21 -9.68
CA THR A 322 6.61 3.05 -10.35
C THR A 322 6.30 1.73 -9.63
N MET A 323 6.30 1.75 -8.28
CA MET A 323 5.90 0.60 -7.47
C MET A 323 4.45 0.17 -7.77
N VAL A 324 3.53 1.13 -7.76
CA VAL A 324 2.11 0.93 -8.06
C VAL A 324 1.91 0.36 -9.46
N GLN A 325 2.58 0.92 -10.47
CA GLN A 325 2.53 0.40 -11.85
C GLN A 325 3.03 -1.06 -11.91
N GLY A 326 4.12 -1.37 -11.21
CA GLY A 326 4.67 -2.72 -11.16
C GLY A 326 3.69 -3.73 -10.55
N ILE A 327 3.03 -3.38 -9.45
CA ILE A 327 2.03 -4.24 -8.80
C ILE A 327 0.81 -4.43 -9.71
N ALA A 328 0.28 -3.35 -10.26
CA ALA A 328 -0.89 -3.39 -11.15
C ALA A 328 -0.61 -4.21 -12.43
N ASN A 329 0.59 -4.09 -13.02
CA ASN A 329 1.00 -4.93 -14.15
C ASN A 329 1.06 -6.42 -13.79
N GLY A 330 1.46 -6.75 -12.55
CA GLY A 330 1.45 -8.12 -12.05
C GLY A 330 0.02 -8.67 -11.92
N ILE A 331 -0.93 -7.86 -11.47
CA ILE A 331 -2.34 -8.22 -11.40
C ILE A 331 -2.92 -8.43 -12.82
N ASP A 332 -2.65 -7.53 -13.76
CA ASP A 332 -3.04 -7.69 -15.16
C ASP A 332 -2.48 -9.01 -15.74
N SER A 333 -1.20 -9.30 -15.50
CA SER A 333 -0.56 -10.54 -15.96
C SER A 333 -1.21 -11.79 -15.37
N TYR A 334 -1.70 -11.72 -14.13
CA TYR A 334 -2.40 -12.83 -13.47
C TYR A 334 -3.74 -13.13 -14.16
N PHE A 335 -4.53 -12.12 -14.49
CA PHE A 335 -5.84 -12.32 -15.13
C PHE A 335 -5.76 -12.59 -16.64
N ALA A 336 -4.67 -12.20 -17.29
CA ALA A 336 -4.42 -12.49 -18.71
C ALA A 336 -3.93 -13.91 -19.00
N SER A 337 -3.59 -14.73 -18.00
CA SER A 337 -2.88 -16.01 -18.14
C SER A 337 -3.78 -17.25 -17.89
#